data_b39d260e6742ed24553eab853a636758
#
_entry.id   b39d260e6742ed24553eab853a636758
#
_cell.length_a   1.000
_cell.length_b   1.000
_cell.length_c   1.000
_cell.angle_alpha   90.00
_cell.angle_beta   90.00
_cell.angle_gamma   90.00
#
_symmetry.space_group_name_H-M   'P 1'
#
loop_
_entity.id
_entity.type
_entity.pdbx_description
1 polymer ?
#
loop_
_entity_poly.entity_id
_entity_poly.type
_entity_poly.pdbx_seq_one_letter_code
_entity_poly.pdbx_strand_id
1 'polypeptide(L)'
;MTRPPARFRCPACNGEIVLRDVTSRVSCSACSATFSTDEGIVALTPPPSDRDYPHDLVDLVADVEERHFWFTARNDVIVSTLQRTLAPPRSTRALDVGCGTGFVMAALEKAGLDVAGIDMHRSALLRARARVGGPLFASTATTLPFFPDFDLVTLFDVIEHVDDDVGVLAQARGALVPRGHVVVTVPAGPNLWTTYDEVIGHKRRYTRAMLVAALEKAQFAVRDVHYFNAALFLAGVVRRSGSGPGEATDRVETVRRALRVPPEPFNTLFRWSVRAEAPLRPFTWLRGGSLIAVAQSL
;
A
#
# COMPACT_ATOMS: atom_id res chain seq x y z
N MET A 1 -16.54 3.68 -23.31
CA MET A 1 -15.28 4.24 -23.85
C MET A 1 -14.14 3.37 -23.29
N THR A 2 -13.38 2.73 -24.16
CA THR A 2 -12.20 1.98 -23.74
C THR A 2 -11.14 2.97 -23.28
N ARG A 3 -10.58 2.70 -22.10
CA ARG A 3 -9.55 3.51 -21.47
C ARG A 3 -8.28 3.59 -22.33
N PRO A 4 -7.59 4.76 -22.38
CA PRO A 4 -6.28 4.83 -23.01
C PRO A 4 -5.29 3.92 -22.27
N PRO A 5 -4.38 3.26 -23.00
CA PRO A 5 -3.38 2.38 -22.39
C PRO A 5 -2.50 3.13 -21.39
N ALA A 6 -1.97 2.42 -20.38
CA ALA A 6 -1.05 3.00 -19.43
C ALA A 6 0.23 3.49 -20.10
N ARG A 7 0.71 4.67 -19.72
CA ARG A 7 1.92 5.29 -20.23
C ARG A 7 2.97 5.39 -19.14
N PHE A 8 4.20 5.07 -19.46
CA PHE A 8 5.31 5.23 -18.54
C PHE A 8 6.58 5.68 -19.24
N ARG A 9 7.53 6.22 -18.49
CA ARG A 9 8.82 6.66 -18.99
C ARG A 9 9.75 5.46 -19.12
N CYS A 10 10.48 5.41 -20.21
CA CYS A 10 11.54 4.43 -20.37
C CYS A 10 12.63 4.64 -19.30
N PRO A 11 12.95 3.66 -18.46
CA PRO A 11 14.02 3.79 -17.49
C PRO A 11 15.41 4.09 -18.09
N ALA A 12 15.62 3.74 -19.37
CA ALA A 12 16.90 3.93 -20.06
C ALA A 12 17.06 5.33 -20.67
N CYS A 13 15.98 5.95 -21.21
CA CYS A 13 16.10 7.21 -21.96
C CYS A 13 15.02 8.24 -21.65
N ASN A 14 14.11 7.98 -20.70
CA ASN A 14 12.93 8.79 -20.39
C ASN A 14 11.91 8.97 -21.52
N GLY A 15 12.08 8.29 -22.66
CA GLY A 15 11.11 8.28 -23.75
C GLY A 15 9.78 7.65 -23.34
N GLU A 16 8.69 8.02 -24.01
CA GLU A 16 7.38 7.48 -23.70
C GLU A 16 7.24 6.02 -24.16
N ILE A 17 6.71 5.18 -23.30
CA ILE A 17 6.28 3.81 -23.59
C ILE A 17 4.77 3.72 -23.34
N VAL A 18 4.05 3.24 -24.36
CA VAL A 18 2.60 3.02 -24.29
C VAL A 18 2.34 1.53 -24.14
N LEU A 19 1.78 1.12 -23.02
CA LEU A 19 1.43 -0.26 -22.74
C LEU A 19 0.08 -0.59 -23.38
N ARG A 20 0.12 -1.22 -24.56
CA ARG A 20 -1.10 -1.63 -25.28
C ARG A 20 -1.55 -3.04 -24.94
N ASP A 21 -0.59 -3.91 -24.63
CA ASP A 21 -0.80 -5.31 -24.27
C ASP A 21 0.33 -5.77 -23.34
N VAL A 22 -0.02 -6.50 -22.30
CA VAL A 22 0.95 -7.07 -21.34
C VAL A 22 1.41 -8.48 -21.71
N THR A 23 0.92 -9.03 -22.80
CA THR A 23 1.26 -10.39 -23.25
C THR A 23 2.53 -10.46 -24.09
N SER A 24 3.03 -9.31 -24.57
CA SER A 24 4.21 -9.20 -25.44
C SER A 24 5.34 -8.41 -24.80
N ARG A 25 6.56 -8.60 -25.31
CA ARG A 25 7.73 -7.80 -24.91
C ARG A 25 7.46 -6.31 -25.15
N VAL A 26 7.65 -5.51 -24.11
CA VAL A 26 7.51 -4.05 -24.20
C VAL A 26 8.84 -3.45 -24.64
N SER A 27 8.82 -2.60 -25.66
CA SER A 27 10.02 -1.92 -26.17
C SER A 27 9.82 -0.41 -26.27
N CYS A 28 10.88 0.32 -26.00
CA CYS A 28 10.92 1.77 -26.15
C CYS A 28 11.16 2.13 -27.63
N SER A 29 10.28 2.94 -28.22
CA SER A 29 10.45 3.40 -29.61
C SER A 29 11.60 4.39 -29.79
N ALA A 30 12.05 5.06 -28.71
CA ALA A 30 13.09 6.07 -28.78
C ALA A 30 14.51 5.49 -28.67
N CYS A 31 14.74 4.43 -27.89
CA CYS A 31 16.08 3.87 -27.64
C CYS A 31 16.18 2.36 -27.88
N SER A 32 15.09 1.71 -28.29
CA SER A 32 15.00 0.26 -28.50
C SER A 32 15.24 -0.61 -27.25
N ALA A 33 15.35 -0.01 -26.05
CA ALA A 33 15.40 -0.76 -24.82
C ALA A 33 14.17 -1.65 -24.68
N THR A 34 14.37 -2.89 -24.28
CA THR A 34 13.30 -3.88 -24.11
C THR A 34 13.09 -4.24 -22.66
N PHE A 35 11.84 -4.33 -22.24
CA PHE A 35 11.42 -4.71 -20.91
C PHE A 35 10.76 -6.08 -20.99
N SER A 36 11.21 -6.98 -20.12
CA SER A 36 10.62 -8.31 -20.06
C SER A 36 9.19 -8.21 -19.51
N THR A 37 8.29 -8.92 -20.15
CA THR A 37 6.97 -9.20 -19.63
C THR A 37 6.92 -10.68 -19.31
N ASP A 38 6.72 -11.01 -18.07
CA ASP A 38 6.61 -12.38 -17.64
C ASP A 38 5.33 -12.52 -16.82
N GLU A 39 4.46 -13.47 -17.22
CA GLU A 39 3.13 -13.65 -16.64
C GLU A 39 2.29 -12.36 -16.57
N GLY A 40 2.44 -11.46 -17.55
CA GLY A 40 1.72 -10.19 -17.60
C GLY A 40 2.25 -9.11 -16.63
N ILE A 41 3.45 -9.31 -16.07
CA ILE A 41 4.14 -8.34 -15.21
C ILE A 41 5.25 -7.68 -16.01
N VAL A 42 5.27 -6.34 -16.06
CA VAL A 42 6.31 -5.57 -16.76
C VAL A 42 7.44 -5.26 -15.79
N ALA A 43 8.65 -5.77 -16.04
CA ALA A 43 9.83 -5.47 -15.23
C ALA A 43 10.45 -4.13 -15.63
N LEU A 44 10.31 -3.10 -14.79
CA LEU A 44 10.84 -1.75 -15.02
C LEU A 44 12.19 -1.52 -14.35
N THR A 45 12.45 -2.20 -13.25
CA THR A 45 13.74 -2.20 -12.54
C THR A 45 14.22 -3.63 -12.32
N PRO A 46 15.53 -3.86 -12.15
CA PRO A 46 16.03 -5.15 -11.70
C PRO A 46 15.35 -5.57 -10.38
N PRO A 47 15.13 -6.88 -10.17
CA PRO A 47 14.57 -7.35 -8.90
C PRO A 47 15.50 -6.95 -7.74
N PRO A 48 14.94 -6.64 -6.55
CA PRO A 48 15.73 -6.40 -5.37
C PRO A 48 16.53 -7.64 -4.99
N SER A 49 17.57 -7.47 -4.18
CA SER A 49 18.27 -8.60 -3.59
C SER A 49 17.33 -9.31 -2.59
N ASP A 50 17.42 -10.64 -2.51
CA ASP A 50 16.62 -11.48 -1.58
C ASP A 50 16.80 -11.10 -0.08
N ARG A 51 17.69 -10.15 0.22
CA ARG A 51 17.96 -9.67 1.58
C ARG A 51 16.93 -8.66 2.10
N ASP A 52 16.20 -8.00 1.20
CA ASP A 52 15.37 -6.85 1.60
C ASP A 52 13.98 -7.24 2.13
N TYR A 53 13.41 -8.33 1.63
CA TYR A 53 12.16 -8.90 2.15
C TYR A 53 12.08 -10.39 1.79
N PRO A 54 12.06 -11.31 2.77
CA PRO A 54 12.04 -12.75 2.50
C PRO A 54 10.77 -13.18 1.76
N HIS A 55 10.92 -13.98 0.70
CA HIS A 55 9.79 -14.51 -0.08
C HIS A 55 8.77 -15.24 0.80
N ASP A 56 9.23 -15.92 1.84
CA ASP A 56 8.40 -16.66 2.80
C ASP A 56 7.37 -15.77 3.50
N LEU A 57 7.67 -14.48 3.69
CA LEU A 57 6.74 -13.54 4.31
C LEU A 57 5.57 -13.17 3.38
N VAL A 58 5.80 -13.09 2.07
CA VAL A 58 4.75 -12.87 1.07
C VAL A 58 3.73 -14.00 1.12
N ASP A 59 4.19 -15.23 1.16
CA ASP A 59 3.32 -16.40 1.20
C ASP A 59 2.51 -16.46 2.51
N LEU A 60 3.14 -16.17 3.65
CA LEU A 60 2.45 -16.11 4.94
C LEU A 60 1.32 -15.08 4.96
N VAL A 61 1.54 -13.91 4.36
CA VAL A 61 0.50 -12.87 4.25
C VAL A 61 -0.61 -13.35 3.32
N ALA A 62 -0.27 -13.83 2.12
CA ALA A 62 -1.22 -14.30 1.11
C ALA A 62 -2.17 -15.39 1.63
N ASP A 63 -1.66 -16.28 2.49
CA ASP A 63 -2.42 -17.40 3.05
C ASP A 63 -3.50 -16.97 4.05
N VAL A 64 -3.35 -15.80 4.67
CA VAL A 64 -4.23 -15.37 5.78
C VAL A 64 -5.06 -14.13 5.49
N GLU A 65 -4.64 -13.26 4.56
CA GLU A 65 -5.21 -11.92 4.38
C GLU A 65 -6.71 -11.91 4.05
N GLU A 66 -7.23 -12.92 3.34
CA GLU A 66 -8.66 -13.03 3.03
C GLU A 66 -9.50 -13.41 4.26
N ARG A 67 -8.90 -14.05 5.25
CA ARG A 67 -9.59 -14.59 6.44
C ARG A 67 -9.33 -13.78 7.68
N HIS A 68 -8.16 -13.15 7.80
CA HIS A 68 -7.76 -12.41 8.98
C HIS A 68 -8.52 -11.09 9.09
N PHE A 69 -9.13 -10.85 10.24
CA PHE A 69 -9.96 -9.66 10.50
C PHE A 69 -9.27 -8.34 10.14
N TRP A 70 -7.95 -8.25 10.40
CA TRP A 70 -7.17 -7.04 10.17
C TRP A 70 -7.18 -6.63 8.69
N PHE A 71 -6.79 -7.53 7.79
CA PHE A 71 -6.70 -7.22 6.35
C PHE A 71 -8.06 -6.90 5.76
N THR A 72 -9.09 -7.69 6.11
CA THR A 72 -10.46 -7.47 5.61
C THR A 72 -11.05 -6.17 6.12
N ALA A 73 -10.92 -5.85 7.42
CA ALA A 73 -11.42 -4.60 7.99
C ALA A 73 -10.63 -3.38 7.50
N ARG A 74 -9.31 -3.51 7.30
CA ARG A 74 -8.46 -2.46 6.72
C ARG A 74 -8.93 -2.10 5.31
N ASN A 75 -9.23 -3.08 4.45
CA ASN A 75 -9.78 -2.83 3.13
C ASN A 75 -11.11 -2.06 3.20
N ASP A 76 -12.01 -2.42 4.11
CA ASP A 76 -13.27 -1.70 4.31
C ASP A 76 -13.02 -0.24 4.76
N VAL A 77 -12.06 -0.01 5.65
CA VAL A 77 -11.66 1.35 6.08
C VAL A 77 -11.12 2.16 4.90
N ILE A 78 -10.22 1.58 4.11
CA ILE A 78 -9.63 2.23 2.92
C ILE A 78 -10.73 2.61 1.93
N VAL A 79 -11.52 1.64 1.47
CA VAL A 79 -12.58 1.86 0.47
C VAL A 79 -13.61 2.88 0.99
N SER A 80 -14.05 2.75 2.24
CA SER A 80 -15.00 3.70 2.81
C SER A 80 -14.43 5.10 3.00
N THR A 81 -13.11 5.23 3.23
CA THR A 81 -12.44 6.53 3.30
C THR A 81 -12.41 7.19 1.92
N LEU A 82 -12.00 6.45 0.91
CA LEU A 82 -12.02 6.92 -0.48
C LEU A 82 -13.40 7.40 -0.90
N GLN A 83 -14.43 6.59 -0.67
CA GLN A 83 -15.81 6.93 -1.05
C GLN A 83 -16.32 8.17 -0.34
N ARG A 84 -16.01 8.36 0.94
CA ARG A 84 -16.50 9.51 1.72
C ARG A 84 -15.73 10.80 1.42
N THR A 85 -14.41 10.70 1.26
CA THR A 85 -13.56 11.89 1.14
C THR A 85 -13.43 12.36 -0.30
N LEU A 86 -13.38 11.44 -1.25
CA LEU A 86 -13.16 11.75 -2.66
C LEU A 86 -14.37 11.47 -3.53
N ALA A 87 -15.27 10.54 -3.12
CA ALA A 87 -16.38 10.04 -3.94
C ALA A 87 -15.93 9.80 -5.41
N PRO A 88 -14.88 8.99 -5.64
CA PRO A 88 -14.25 8.92 -6.94
C PRO A 88 -15.23 8.37 -7.97
N PRO A 89 -15.32 8.99 -9.15
CA PRO A 89 -16.09 8.45 -10.26
C PRO A 89 -15.64 7.02 -10.59
N ARG A 90 -16.58 6.22 -11.10
CA ARG A 90 -16.19 4.95 -11.73
C ARG A 90 -15.22 5.25 -12.87
N SER A 91 -14.20 4.44 -13.07
CA SER A 91 -13.08 4.67 -13.98
C SER A 91 -12.02 5.68 -13.53
N THR A 92 -12.04 6.16 -12.27
CA THR A 92 -10.91 6.87 -11.68
C THR A 92 -9.65 6.04 -11.83
N ARG A 93 -8.60 6.63 -12.42
CA ARG A 93 -7.31 5.96 -12.62
C ARG A 93 -6.51 5.97 -11.33
N ALA A 94 -6.22 4.80 -10.81
CA ALA A 94 -5.44 4.63 -9.59
C ALA A 94 -4.13 3.88 -9.86
N LEU A 95 -3.06 4.28 -9.18
CA LEU A 95 -1.81 3.53 -9.08
C LEU A 95 -1.63 3.09 -7.63
N ASP A 96 -1.62 1.78 -7.39
CA ASP A 96 -1.35 1.20 -6.08
C ASP A 96 0.15 0.88 -5.97
N VAL A 97 0.87 1.70 -5.20
CA VAL A 97 2.32 1.58 -5.00
C VAL A 97 2.59 0.71 -3.79
N GLY A 98 3.37 -0.37 -3.97
CA GLY A 98 3.50 -1.43 -2.99
C GLY A 98 2.24 -2.28 -2.92
N CYS A 99 1.68 -2.67 -4.08
CA CYS A 99 0.40 -3.39 -4.16
C CYS A 99 0.45 -4.80 -3.53
N GLY A 100 1.65 -5.32 -3.25
CA GLY A 100 1.86 -6.63 -2.64
C GLY A 100 1.16 -7.74 -3.41
N THR A 101 0.40 -8.55 -2.68
CA THR A 101 -0.41 -9.66 -3.23
C THR A 101 -1.67 -9.22 -3.99
N GLY A 102 -1.89 -7.91 -4.14
CA GLY A 102 -3.04 -7.34 -4.83
C GLY A 102 -4.35 -7.34 -4.01
N PHE A 103 -4.31 -7.63 -2.72
CA PHE A 103 -5.51 -7.76 -1.90
C PHE A 103 -6.28 -6.43 -1.75
N VAL A 104 -5.57 -5.31 -1.55
CA VAL A 104 -6.20 -3.98 -1.54
C VAL A 104 -6.58 -3.56 -2.95
N MET A 105 -5.69 -3.77 -3.93
CA MET A 105 -5.94 -3.46 -5.33
C MET A 105 -7.24 -4.09 -5.84
N ALA A 106 -7.48 -5.38 -5.52
CA ALA A 106 -8.74 -6.06 -5.87
C ALA A 106 -9.97 -5.42 -5.22
N ALA A 107 -9.85 -4.90 -3.99
CA ALA A 107 -10.95 -4.18 -3.34
C ALA A 107 -11.23 -2.83 -4.02
N LEU A 108 -10.20 -2.13 -4.51
CA LEU A 108 -10.33 -0.90 -5.28
C LEU A 108 -10.97 -1.15 -6.65
N GLU A 109 -10.55 -2.20 -7.37
CA GLU A 109 -11.19 -2.62 -8.62
C GLU A 109 -12.68 -2.96 -8.42
N LYS A 110 -13.00 -3.71 -7.36
CA LYS A 110 -14.39 -4.01 -6.99
C LYS A 110 -15.20 -2.75 -6.66
N ALA A 111 -14.56 -1.72 -6.12
CA ALA A 111 -15.18 -0.41 -5.89
C ALA A 111 -15.38 0.40 -7.20
N GLY A 112 -14.89 -0.10 -8.34
CA GLY A 112 -15.08 0.48 -9.66
C GLY A 112 -13.94 1.36 -10.15
N LEU A 113 -12.79 1.36 -9.45
CA LEU A 113 -11.59 2.05 -9.90
C LEU A 113 -10.86 1.22 -10.96
N ASP A 114 -10.14 1.91 -11.82
CA ASP A 114 -9.26 1.28 -12.78
C ASP A 114 -7.81 1.37 -12.23
N VAL A 115 -7.31 0.26 -11.69
CA VAL A 115 -6.10 0.24 -10.87
C VAL A 115 -4.94 -0.40 -11.62
N ALA A 116 -3.79 0.26 -11.62
CA ALA A 116 -2.50 -0.33 -11.93
C ALA A 116 -1.75 -0.61 -10.62
N GLY A 117 -1.01 -1.70 -10.55
CA GLY A 117 -0.23 -2.06 -9.37
C GLY A 117 1.28 -2.03 -9.64
N ILE A 118 2.04 -1.60 -8.64
CA ILE A 118 3.50 -1.67 -8.67
C ILE A 118 4.00 -2.26 -7.35
N ASP A 119 4.94 -3.20 -7.44
CA ASP A 119 5.64 -3.77 -6.29
C ASP A 119 7.06 -4.17 -6.68
N MET A 120 7.96 -4.19 -5.73
CA MET A 120 9.33 -4.64 -5.95
C MET A 120 9.46 -6.17 -5.91
N HIS A 121 8.55 -6.86 -5.24
CA HIS A 121 8.60 -8.30 -5.03
C HIS A 121 7.81 -9.05 -6.10
N ARG A 122 8.54 -9.73 -6.98
CA ARG A 122 7.92 -10.51 -8.06
C ARG A 122 6.99 -11.62 -7.54
N SER A 123 7.31 -12.28 -6.45
CA SER A 123 6.45 -13.28 -5.81
C SER A 123 5.09 -12.72 -5.39
N ALA A 124 5.07 -11.49 -4.86
CA ALA A 124 3.84 -10.79 -4.52
C ALA A 124 3.02 -10.44 -5.77
N LEU A 125 3.66 -9.93 -6.82
CA LEU A 125 3.01 -9.61 -8.09
C LEU A 125 2.40 -10.83 -8.78
N LEU A 126 3.02 -12.02 -8.68
CA LEU A 126 2.46 -13.26 -9.18
C LEU A 126 1.15 -13.64 -8.45
N ARG A 127 1.10 -13.42 -7.14
CA ARG A 127 -0.14 -13.58 -6.37
C ARG A 127 -1.18 -12.52 -6.76
N ALA A 128 -0.74 -11.27 -6.94
CA ALA A 128 -1.61 -10.20 -7.41
C ALA A 128 -2.22 -10.51 -8.78
N ARG A 129 -1.43 -11.05 -9.73
CA ARG A 129 -1.92 -11.40 -11.08
C ARG A 129 -3.11 -12.35 -11.07
N ALA A 130 -3.19 -13.24 -10.09
CA ALA A 130 -4.33 -14.14 -9.94
C ALA A 130 -5.61 -13.46 -9.42
N ARG A 131 -5.51 -12.24 -8.89
CA ARG A 131 -6.61 -11.51 -8.23
C ARG A 131 -7.14 -10.32 -9.02
N VAL A 132 -6.28 -9.66 -9.80
CA VAL A 132 -6.59 -8.37 -10.40
C VAL A 132 -6.50 -8.39 -11.92
N GLY A 133 -7.32 -7.54 -12.55
CA GLY A 133 -7.36 -7.37 -14.00
C GLY A 133 -6.38 -6.30 -14.52
N GLY A 134 -6.02 -5.34 -13.68
CA GLY A 134 -5.18 -4.21 -14.06
C GLY A 134 -3.72 -4.57 -14.36
N PRO A 135 -2.96 -3.66 -14.98
CA PRO A 135 -1.56 -3.85 -15.29
C PRO A 135 -0.71 -3.90 -14.01
N LEU A 136 0.31 -4.77 -14.00
CA LEU A 136 1.25 -4.94 -12.91
C LEU A 136 2.68 -4.66 -13.37
N PHE A 137 3.41 -3.92 -12.53
CA PHE A 137 4.79 -3.50 -12.80
C PHE A 137 5.72 -3.92 -11.67
N ALA A 138 6.85 -4.52 -12.01
CA ALA A 138 7.92 -4.79 -11.05
C ALA A 138 8.87 -3.58 -11.01
N SER A 139 8.81 -2.81 -9.90
CA SER A 139 9.67 -1.66 -9.63
C SER A 139 9.60 -1.26 -8.16
N THR A 140 10.48 -0.36 -7.74
CA THR A 140 10.51 0.16 -6.37
C THR A 140 9.61 1.40 -6.21
N ALA A 141 9.16 1.66 -5.00
CA ALA A 141 8.41 2.88 -4.67
C ALA A 141 9.25 4.17 -4.83
N THR A 142 10.58 4.04 -4.80
CA THR A 142 11.52 5.16 -4.99
C THR A 142 11.72 5.56 -6.45
N THR A 143 11.21 4.74 -7.39
CA THR A 143 11.33 4.98 -8.83
C THR A 143 10.01 4.68 -9.51
N LEU A 144 9.17 5.69 -9.66
CA LEU A 144 7.88 5.60 -10.33
C LEU A 144 7.98 6.24 -11.72
N PRO A 145 8.28 5.47 -12.77
CA PRO A 145 8.53 6.02 -14.10
C PRO A 145 7.23 6.35 -14.84
N PHE A 146 6.21 6.83 -14.16
CA PHE A 146 4.94 7.17 -14.78
C PHE A 146 4.86 8.65 -15.17
N PHE A 147 4.09 8.93 -16.21
CA PHE A 147 3.65 10.27 -16.53
C PHE A 147 2.51 10.68 -15.59
N PRO A 148 2.18 11.98 -15.50
CA PRO A 148 1.03 12.47 -14.73
C PRO A 148 -0.29 11.99 -15.35
N ASP A 149 -0.65 10.75 -15.10
CA ASP A 149 -1.76 10.04 -15.74
C ASP A 149 -2.78 9.47 -14.75
N PHE A 150 -2.47 9.51 -13.45
CA PHE A 150 -3.32 8.93 -12.41
C PHE A 150 -4.09 10.02 -11.65
N ASP A 151 -5.38 9.80 -11.44
CA ASP A 151 -6.21 10.65 -10.61
C ASP A 151 -5.94 10.40 -9.11
N LEU A 152 -5.50 9.17 -8.81
CA LEU A 152 -5.25 8.68 -7.47
C LEU A 152 -3.96 7.85 -7.43
N VAL A 153 -3.10 8.10 -6.44
CA VAL A 153 -2.00 7.21 -6.07
C VAL A 153 -2.23 6.74 -4.64
N THR A 154 -2.06 5.44 -4.41
CA THR A 154 -2.21 4.83 -3.08
C THR A 154 -0.90 4.24 -2.61
N LEU A 155 -0.60 4.39 -1.31
CA LEU A 155 0.57 3.82 -0.63
C LEU A 155 0.09 3.24 0.71
N PHE A 156 -0.18 1.95 0.73
CA PHE A 156 -0.76 1.30 1.90
C PHE A 156 0.30 0.49 2.64
N ASP A 157 0.80 1.05 3.74
CA ASP A 157 1.89 0.51 4.56
C ASP A 157 3.18 0.31 3.74
N VAL A 158 3.65 1.40 3.12
CA VAL A 158 4.82 1.46 2.23
C VAL A 158 5.89 2.40 2.75
N ILE A 159 5.52 3.63 3.11
CA ILE A 159 6.50 4.69 3.39
C ILE A 159 7.26 4.49 4.71
N GLU A 160 6.77 3.64 5.60
CA GLU A 160 7.48 3.21 6.80
C GLU A 160 8.67 2.29 6.53
N HIS A 161 8.72 1.66 5.35
CA HIS A 161 9.81 0.76 4.96
C HIS A 161 10.99 1.46 4.30
N VAL A 162 10.84 2.73 3.90
CA VAL A 162 11.88 3.49 3.18
C VAL A 162 12.53 4.54 4.08
N ASP A 163 13.79 4.87 3.81
CA ASP A 163 14.49 5.91 4.56
C ASP A 163 14.01 7.30 4.16
N ASP A 164 13.80 7.56 2.86
CA ASP A 164 13.28 8.82 2.29
C ASP A 164 11.78 8.71 1.94
N ASP A 165 10.93 8.81 2.95
CA ASP A 165 9.46 8.80 2.81
C ASP A 165 8.94 10.01 2.02
N VAL A 166 9.57 11.17 2.17
CA VAL A 166 9.22 12.38 1.43
C VAL A 166 9.55 12.22 -0.06
N GLY A 167 10.68 11.61 -0.39
CA GLY A 167 11.06 11.30 -1.77
C GLY A 167 10.07 10.35 -2.44
N VAL A 168 9.61 9.31 -1.75
CA VAL A 168 8.56 8.40 -2.27
C VAL A 168 7.25 9.14 -2.50
N LEU A 169 6.82 9.99 -1.58
CA LEU A 169 5.63 10.83 -1.76
C LEU A 169 5.78 11.79 -2.94
N ALA A 170 6.98 12.36 -3.15
CA ALA A 170 7.26 13.21 -4.32
C ALA A 170 7.20 12.42 -5.64
N GLN A 171 7.68 11.17 -5.67
CA GLN A 171 7.48 10.26 -6.82
C GLN A 171 5.99 10.02 -7.09
N ALA A 172 5.21 9.74 -6.05
CA ALA A 172 3.77 9.56 -6.16
C ALA A 172 3.10 10.81 -6.75
N ARG A 173 3.50 12.00 -6.29
CA ARG A 173 3.02 13.27 -6.85
C ARG A 173 3.36 13.42 -8.34
N GLY A 174 4.54 12.99 -8.76
CA GLY A 174 4.96 13.02 -10.17
C GLY A 174 4.13 12.15 -11.12
N ALA A 175 3.44 11.14 -10.60
CA ALA A 175 2.53 10.27 -11.34
C ALA A 175 1.08 10.79 -11.38
N LEU A 176 0.73 11.76 -10.51
CA LEU A 176 -0.61 12.33 -10.42
C LEU A 176 -0.87 13.39 -11.49
N VAL A 177 -2.08 13.39 -12.03
CA VAL A 177 -2.60 14.55 -12.78
C VAL A 177 -2.65 15.80 -11.87
N PRO A 178 -2.68 17.02 -12.42
CA PRO A 178 -2.86 18.23 -11.62
C PRO A 178 -4.06 18.10 -10.68
N ARG A 179 -3.89 18.40 -9.40
CA ARG A 179 -4.90 18.26 -8.35
C ARG A 179 -5.36 16.80 -8.09
N GLY A 180 -4.64 15.79 -8.57
CA GLY A 180 -4.84 14.39 -8.22
C GLY A 180 -4.61 14.14 -6.71
N HIS A 181 -5.00 12.99 -6.23
CA HIS A 181 -5.00 12.68 -4.79
C HIS A 181 -4.03 11.56 -4.45
N VAL A 182 -3.46 11.64 -3.26
CA VAL A 182 -2.73 10.53 -2.66
C VAL A 182 -3.49 10.02 -1.43
N VAL A 183 -3.53 8.71 -1.24
CA VAL A 183 -4.04 8.07 -0.02
C VAL A 183 -2.96 7.18 0.56
N VAL A 184 -2.67 7.39 1.82
CA VAL A 184 -1.57 6.72 2.52
C VAL A 184 -2.09 6.07 3.79
N THR A 185 -1.72 4.80 4.04
CA THR A 185 -1.82 4.22 5.39
C THR A 185 -0.44 3.95 5.94
N VAL A 186 -0.28 4.11 7.27
CA VAL A 186 0.96 3.83 7.98
C VAL A 186 0.68 3.29 9.38
N PRO A 187 1.58 2.50 9.97
CA PRO A 187 1.51 2.14 11.37
C PRO A 187 1.67 3.37 12.26
N ALA A 188 0.77 3.50 13.23
CA ALA A 188 0.74 4.64 14.14
C ALA A 188 1.45 4.34 15.46
N GLY A 189 1.86 5.40 16.14
CA GLY A 189 2.40 5.38 17.51
C GLY A 189 3.83 4.86 17.59
N PRO A 190 4.85 5.75 17.52
CA PRO A 190 6.25 5.38 17.70
C PRO A 190 6.50 4.57 18.98
N ASN A 191 5.77 4.87 20.05
CA ASN A 191 5.85 4.15 21.32
C ASN A 191 5.31 2.71 21.28
N LEU A 192 4.70 2.30 20.17
CA LEU A 192 4.18 0.95 19.97
C LEU A 192 5.14 0.04 19.19
N TRP A 193 6.36 0.51 18.96
CA TRP A 193 7.40 -0.28 18.29
C TRP A 193 7.53 -1.67 18.94
N THR A 194 7.63 -2.70 18.11
CA THR A 194 7.74 -4.09 18.51
C THR A 194 8.78 -4.81 17.68
N THR A 195 9.18 -6.00 18.11
CA THR A 195 10.03 -6.91 17.31
C THR A 195 9.41 -7.26 15.96
N TYR A 196 8.08 -7.23 15.84
CA TYR A 196 7.41 -7.41 14.56
C TYR A 196 7.79 -6.32 13.56
N ASP A 197 7.84 -5.04 13.99
CA ASP A 197 8.27 -3.92 13.13
C ASP A 197 9.69 -4.12 12.60
N GLU A 198 10.60 -4.61 13.44
CA GLU A 198 11.99 -4.90 13.04
C GLU A 198 12.07 -6.04 12.02
N VAL A 199 11.31 -7.11 12.27
CA VAL A 199 11.30 -8.30 11.42
C VAL A 199 10.78 -8.02 10.02
N ILE A 200 9.73 -7.19 9.90
CA ILE A 200 9.16 -6.82 8.59
C ILE A 200 9.87 -5.61 7.95
N GLY A 201 10.91 -5.07 8.59
CA GLY A 201 11.75 -4.03 8.02
C GLY A 201 11.19 -2.62 8.11
N HIS A 202 10.32 -2.34 9.06
CA HIS A 202 9.91 -0.96 9.34
C HIS A 202 11.11 -0.11 9.75
N LYS A 203 11.14 1.14 9.29
CA LYS A 203 12.10 2.16 9.70
C LYS A 203 11.49 3.07 10.77
N ARG A 204 10.17 3.21 10.76
CA ARG A 204 9.43 4.10 11.67
C ARG A 204 7.96 3.74 11.81
N ARG A 205 7.35 4.26 12.87
CA ARG A 205 5.90 4.41 13.02
C ARG A 205 5.59 5.89 13.09
N TYR A 206 4.40 6.29 12.69
CA TYR A 206 4.05 7.69 12.54
C TYR A 206 3.18 8.22 13.67
N THR A 207 3.42 9.45 14.06
CA THR A 207 2.38 10.29 14.66
C THR A 207 1.60 10.99 13.54
N ARG A 208 0.41 11.52 13.87
CA ARG A 208 -0.36 12.34 12.92
C ARG A 208 0.47 13.52 12.39
N ALA A 209 1.20 14.20 13.28
CA ALA A 209 2.03 15.34 12.90
C ALA A 209 3.18 14.97 11.95
N MET A 210 3.83 13.80 12.15
CA MET A 210 4.88 13.32 11.26
C MET A 210 4.32 13.04 9.85
N LEU A 211 3.18 12.37 9.75
CA LEU A 211 2.57 12.05 8.46
C LEU A 211 2.13 13.32 7.72
N VAL A 212 1.51 14.27 8.42
CA VAL A 212 1.14 15.57 7.85
C VAL A 212 2.36 16.30 7.34
N ALA A 213 3.42 16.40 8.14
CA ALA A 213 4.66 17.09 7.76
C ALA A 213 5.34 16.43 6.54
N ALA A 214 5.33 15.10 6.43
CA ALA A 214 5.88 14.40 5.26
C ALA A 214 5.07 14.71 3.99
N LEU A 215 3.74 14.69 4.06
CA LEU A 215 2.85 15.03 2.95
C LEU A 215 3.04 16.50 2.51
N GLU A 216 3.09 17.44 3.45
CA GLU A 216 3.29 18.87 3.15
C GLU A 216 4.67 19.14 2.52
N LYS A 217 5.74 18.49 3.03
CA LYS A 217 7.08 18.58 2.43
C LYS A 217 7.09 18.02 0.99
N ALA A 218 6.31 17.01 0.71
CA ALA A 218 6.14 16.45 -0.63
C ALA A 218 5.16 17.26 -1.50
N GLN A 219 4.73 18.46 -1.06
CA GLN A 219 3.84 19.36 -1.79
C GLN A 219 2.43 18.80 -1.99
N PHE A 220 1.87 18.26 -0.92
CA PHE A 220 0.46 17.86 -0.85
C PHE A 220 -0.30 18.75 0.15
N ALA A 221 -1.52 19.13 -0.21
CA ALA A 221 -2.48 19.72 0.71
C ALA A 221 -3.28 18.62 1.40
N VAL A 222 -3.09 18.45 2.70
CA VAL A 222 -3.78 17.41 3.48
C VAL A 222 -5.27 17.73 3.58
N ARG A 223 -6.13 16.78 3.21
CA ARG A 223 -7.60 16.89 3.24
C ARG A 223 -8.22 16.19 4.44
N ASP A 224 -7.70 15.01 4.78
CA ASP A 224 -8.14 14.22 5.91
C ASP A 224 -6.99 13.40 6.49
N VAL A 225 -6.88 13.33 7.80
CA VAL A 225 -5.99 12.40 8.51
C VAL A 225 -6.67 11.93 9.78
N HIS A 226 -6.85 10.63 9.91
CA HIS A 226 -7.42 10.06 11.11
C HIS A 226 -6.80 8.71 11.48
N TYR A 227 -6.93 8.38 12.77
CA TYR A 227 -6.58 7.06 13.27
C TYR A 227 -7.70 6.07 12.96
N PHE A 228 -7.31 4.81 12.83
CA PHE A 228 -8.25 3.69 12.83
C PHE A 228 -7.66 2.53 13.65
N ASN A 229 -8.48 1.52 13.94
CA ASN A 229 -8.09 0.38 14.77
C ASN A 229 -7.81 0.77 16.23
N ALA A 230 -8.67 1.61 16.84
CA ALA A 230 -8.51 2.08 18.20
C ALA A 230 -8.81 0.99 19.25
N ALA A 231 -9.82 0.16 19.03
CA ALA A 231 -10.19 -0.91 19.97
C ALA A 231 -9.05 -1.93 20.17
N LEU A 232 -8.40 -2.33 19.06
CA LEU A 232 -7.27 -3.27 19.12
C LEU A 232 -5.99 -2.60 19.64
N PHE A 233 -5.83 -1.30 19.41
CA PHE A 233 -4.78 -0.51 20.02
C PHE A 233 -4.86 -0.59 21.54
N LEU A 234 -6.04 -0.37 22.12
CA LEU A 234 -6.26 -0.46 23.57
C LEU A 234 -5.97 -1.88 24.11
N ALA A 235 -6.43 -2.91 23.41
CA ALA A 235 -6.14 -4.30 23.76
C ALA A 235 -4.62 -4.61 23.68
N GLY A 236 -3.92 -4.08 22.69
CA GLY A 236 -2.47 -4.20 22.52
C GLY A 236 -1.69 -3.50 23.64
N VAL A 237 -2.11 -2.31 24.05
CA VAL A 237 -1.49 -1.57 25.16
C VAL A 237 -1.65 -2.35 26.49
N VAL A 238 -2.83 -2.89 26.76
CA VAL A 238 -3.08 -3.70 27.96
C VAL A 238 -2.21 -4.96 27.98
N ARG A 239 -2.08 -5.66 26.84
CA ARG A 239 -1.26 -6.87 26.73
C ARG A 239 0.24 -6.59 26.90
N ARG A 240 0.73 -5.43 26.43
CA ARG A 240 2.13 -5.02 26.51
C ARG A 240 2.58 -4.73 27.95
N SER A 241 1.68 -4.34 28.84
CA SER A 241 1.96 -4.14 30.26
C SER A 241 2.36 -5.44 30.99
N GLY A 242 2.23 -6.60 30.33
CA GLY A 242 2.55 -7.92 30.88
C GLY A 242 3.68 -8.70 30.17
N SER A 243 4.26 -8.18 29.09
CA SER A 243 5.25 -8.92 28.29
C SER A 243 6.48 -8.06 28.03
N GLY A 244 7.66 -8.46 28.56
CA GLY A 244 8.94 -7.88 28.18
C GLY A 244 9.30 -8.16 26.71
N PRO A 245 10.31 -7.48 26.14
CA PRO A 245 10.82 -7.78 24.81
C PRO A 245 11.36 -9.21 24.79
N GLY A 246 10.67 -10.10 24.07
CA GLY A 246 11.17 -11.44 23.79
C GLY A 246 12.20 -11.38 22.66
N GLU A 247 13.33 -12.07 22.83
CA GLU A 247 14.26 -12.27 21.73
C GLU A 247 13.56 -12.97 20.56
N ALA A 248 13.55 -12.33 19.39
CA ALA A 248 13.02 -12.94 18.17
C ALA A 248 14.07 -13.93 17.65
N THR A 249 13.91 -15.18 18.00
CA THR A 249 14.80 -16.27 17.58
C THR A 249 14.59 -16.68 16.12
N ASP A 250 13.38 -16.41 15.55
CA ASP A 250 13.04 -16.74 14.16
C ASP A 250 12.08 -15.68 13.58
N ARG A 251 12.49 -15.06 12.44
CA ARG A 251 11.71 -14.05 11.70
C ARG A 251 10.35 -14.60 11.25
N VAL A 252 10.35 -15.78 10.64
CA VAL A 252 9.17 -16.43 10.08
C VAL A 252 8.16 -16.75 11.18
N GLU A 253 8.63 -17.29 12.31
CA GLU A 253 7.75 -17.62 13.44
C GLU A 253 7.16 -16.36 14.10
N THR A 254 7.92 -15.27 14.18
CA THR A 254 7.42 -13.98 14.69
C THR A 254 6.28 -13.46 13.83
N VAL A 255 6.43 -13.47 12.50
CA VAL A 255 5.38 -13.06 11.55
C VAL A 255 4.19 -14.03 11.61
N ARG A 256 4.44 -15.35 11.58
CA ARG A 256 3.36 -16.35 11.68
C ARG A 256 2.52 -16.18 12.95
N ARG A 257 3.16 -15.87 14.07
CA ARG A 257 2.46 -15.61 15.34
C ARG A 257 1.62 -14.34 15.29
N ALA A 258 2.15 -13.27 14.67
CA ALA A 258 1.45 -12.00 14.51
C ALA A 258 0.25 -12.13 13.54
N LEU A 259 0.39 -12.94 12.50
CA LEU A 259 -0.61 -13.19 11.47
C LEU A 259 -1.57 -14.37 11.79
N ARG A 260 -1.51 -14.90 13.01
CA ARG A 260 -2.41 -15.98 13.40
C ARG A 260 -3.87 -15.51 13.36
N VAL A 261 -4.68 -16.14 12.53
CA VAL A 261 -6.11 -15.85 12.43
C VAL A 261 -6.78 -16.21 13.76
N PRO A 262 -7.42 -15.25 14.46
CA PRO A 262 -8.16 -15.57 15.66
C PRO A 262 -9.28 -16.59 15.39
N PRO A 263 -9.59 -17.47 16.33
CA PRO A 263 -10.73 -18.38 16.18
C PRO A 263 -12.06 -17.59 16.14
N GLU A 264 -13.04 -18.11 15.39
CA GLU A 264 -14.40 -17.59 15.46
C GLU A 264 -15.03 -17.87 16.87
N PRO A 265 -15.84 -16.97 17.44
CA PRO A 265 -16.36 -15.72 16.86
C PRO A 265 -15.46 -14.48 17.03
N PHE A 266 -14.28 -14.61 17.65
CA PHE A 266 -13.39 -13.47 17.95
C PHE A 266 -12.90 -12.75 16.69
N ASN A 267 -12.57 -13.50 15.63
CA ASN A 267 -12.15 -12.92 14.36
C ASN A 267 -13.24 -12.00 13.78
N THR A 268 -14.49 -12.45 13.81
CA THR A 268 -15.64 -11.66 13.41
C THR A 268 -15.86 -10.44 14.32
N LEU A 269 -15.77 -10.60 15.63
CA LEU A 269 -15.91 -9.50 16.61
C LEU A 269 -14.86 -8.41 16.38
N PHE A 270 -13.59 -8.78 16.16
CA PHE A 270 -12.51 -7.84 15.90
C PHE A 270 -12.72 -7.10 14.57
N ARG A 271 -13.17 -7.78 13.53
CA ARG A 271 -13.54 -7.14 12.27
C ARG A 271 -14.67 -6.11 12.45
N TRP A 272 -15.69 -6.46 13.21
CA TRP A 272 -16.79 -5.55 13.53
C TRP A 272 -16.32 -4.33 14.34
N SER A 273 -15.43 -4.50 15.30
CA SER A 273 -14.93 -3.39 16.12
C SER A 273 -14.20 -2.34 15.27
N VAL A 274 -13.35 -2.77 14.31
CA VAL A 274 -12.67 -1.84 13.39
C VAL A 274 -13.65 -1.14 12.45
N ARG A 275 -14.66 -1.85 11.94
CA ARG A 275 -15.70 -1.27 11.09
C ARG A 275 -16.57 -0.25 11.82
N ALA A 276 -16.90 -0.52 13.08
CA ALA A 276 -17.73 0.35 13.90
C ALA A 276 -17.05 1.69 14.25
N GLU A 277 -15.72 1.76 14.16
CA GLU A 277 -14.99 3.01 14.35
C GLU A 277 -15.18 4.01 13.17
N ALA A 278 -15.52 3.53 12.00
CA ALA A 278 -15.64 4.35 10.79
C ALA A 278 -16.64 5.52 10.90
N PRO A 279 -17.83 5.39 11.49
CA PRO A 279 -18.76 6.50 11.74
C PRO A 279 -18.33 7.41 12.90
N LEU A 280 -17.44 6.94 13.80
CA LEU A 280 -17.02 7.68 15.00
C LEU A 280 -15.84 8.66 14.74
N ARG A 281 -15.47 8.89 13.49
CA ARG A 281 -14.36 9.73 13.05
C ARG A 281 -14.33 11.17 13.59
N PRO A 282 -15.45 11.83 13.96
CA PRO A 282 -15.38 13.15 14.58
C PRO A 282 -14.59 13.17 15.89
N PHE A 283 -14.41 12.01 16.52
CA PHE A 283 -13.62 11.86 17.75
C PHE A 283 -12.14 11.65 17.41
N THR A 284 -11.50 12.66 16.81
CA THR A 284 -10.08 12.67 16.40
C THR A 284 -9.07 12.48 17.54
N TRP A 285 -9.52 12.45 18.78
CA TRP A 285 -8.70 12.21 19.97
C TRP A 285 -8.48 10.71 20.25
N LEU A 286 -9.29 9.81 19.66
CA LEU A 286 -9.07 8.36 19.77
C LEU A 286 -7.81 7.98 18.99
N ARG A 287 -6.78 7.55 19.70
CA ARG A 287 -5.57 7.00 19.12
C ARG A 287 -5.84 5.58 18.63
N GLY A 288 -5.35 5.24 17.43
CA GLY A 288 -5.43 3.90 16.85
C GLY A 288 -4.06 3.33 16.53
N GLY A 289 -4.03 2.06 16.17
CA GLY A 289 -2.81 1.37 15.76
C GLY A 289 -2.30 1.75 14.37
N SER A 290 -3.13 2.43 13.58
CA SER A 290 -2.80 2.89 12.22
C SER A 290 -3.37 4.27 11.92
N LEU A 291 -2.75 4.96 10.97
CA LEU A 291 -3.21 6.23 10.40
C LEU A 291 -3.58 6.01 8.93
N ILE A 292 -4.60 6.73 8.49
CA ILE A 292 -4.90 6.92 7.07
C ILE A 292 -4.94 8.42 6.77
N ALA A 293 -4.34 8.83 5.65
CA ALA A 293 -4.33 10.19 5.18
C ALA A 293 -4.84 10.27 3.75
N VAL A 294 -5.60 11.32 3.45
CA VAL A 294 -6.00 11.72 2.09
C VAL A 294 -5.45 13.12 1.85
N ALA A 295 -4.69 13.30 0.78
CA ALA A 295 -4.12 14.59 0.44
C ALA A 295 -4.19 14.85 -1.06
N GLN A 296 -4.19 16.13 -1.46
CA GLN A 296 -4.29 16.57 -2.84
C GLN A 296 -2.97 17.18 -3.30
N SER A 297 -2.52 16.85 -4.49
CA SER A 297 -1.36 17.50 -5.14
C SER A 297 -1.59 19.00 -5.31
N LEU A 298 -0.62 19.80 -4.88
CA LEU A 298 -0.58 21.26 -5.06
C LEU A 298 -0.19 21.63 -6.49
#